data_b0923d1a1ca72f2eae2d3cbc1e489625
#
_entry.id   b0923d1a1ca72f2eae2d3cbc1e489625
#
_cell.length_a   1.000
_cell.length_b   1.000
_cell.length_c   1.000
_cell.angle_alpha   90.00
_cell.angle_beta   90.00
_cell.angle_gamma   90.00
#
_symmetry.space_group_name_H-M   'P 1'
#
loop_
_entity.id
_entity.type
_entity.pdbx_description
1 polymer ?
#
loop_
_entity_poly.entity_id
_entity_poly.type
_entity_poly.pdbx_seq_one_letter_code
_entity_poly.pdbx_strand_id
1 'polypeptide(L)'
;MEIRVDFSELWAQVKRLSDAPVEFDWVAAAQLDPIDIELLEGREVRLEDLDVINGLLSVDGRQVLLYIPDQFSPVDVVQASPDKGKRFHVADCKTLADMRAKGRFERYLVTNNLTGIFSISGKNSRGVPEELDSRLLVCKNCLEKLNYQNYCHDSARSHIWHRFEIARFFETYSTSFTYLPRNLGQRAIGNAYTADWAEVSADVRRRCGFKCDGCELDLSEHRHLLHVHHINGVKQDNSSANLRPLCADCHRKQPLHEHMFISMTDMQLLTRLRREQNITADDWAQVLELADLSVHGALMHARHKGFEVPEVGYGVMNQNRVIIFEAEIAWEFKRIAISVTQAPEIEGWTILSPADFISRFT
;
A
#
# COMPACT_ATOMS: atom_id res chain seq x y z
N MET A 1 16.94 23.15 38.03
CA MET A 1 15.99 22.49 38.96
C MET A 1 15.72 21.11 38.38
N GLU A 2 16.29 20.08 38.96
CA GLU A 2 16.13 18.70 38.49
C GLU A 2 14.85 18.13 39.13
N ILE A 3 13.83 17.86 38.34
CA ILE A 3 12.58 17.26 38.84
C ILE A 3 12.82 15.74 38.93
N ARG A 4 12.90 15.20 40.15
CA ARG A 4 12.94 13.77 40.40
C ARG A 4 11.54 13.29 40.74
N VAL A 5 10.98 12.46 39.89
CA VAL A 5 9.66 11.82 40.11
C VAL A 5 9.92 10.38 40.53
N ASP A 6 9.33 9.96 41.65
CA ASP A 6 9.39 8.59 42.14
C ASP A 6 8.20 7.82 41.57
N PHE A 7 8.46 6.81 40.70
CA PHE A 7 7.47 5.93 40.09
C PHE A 7 7.40 4.54 40.75
N SER A 8 7.99 4.36 41.93
CA SER A 8 8.11 3.04 42.57
C SER A 8 6.75 2.37 42.83
N GLU A 9 5.74 3.14 43.27
CA GLU A 9 4.38 2.62 43.50
C GLU A 9 3.69 2.24 42.17
N LEU A 10 3.89 3.01 41.12
CA LEU A 10 3.36 2.70 39.78
C LEU A 10 3.96 1.40 39.24
N TRP A 11 5.28 1.24 39.36
CA TRP A 11 5.97 0.03 38.97
C TRP A 11 5.53 -1.21 39.78
N ALA A 12 5.21 -1.03 41.06
CA ALA A 12 4.67 -2.10 41.88
C ALA A 12 3.28 -2.56 41.40
N GLN A 13 2.45 -1.64 40.89
CA GLN A 13 1.14 -1.98 40.29
C GLN A 13 1.30 -2.65 38.90
N VAL A 14 2.21 -2.15 38.07
CA VAL A 14 2.50 -2.75 36.76
C VAL A 14 2.99 -4.19 36.89
N LYS A 15 3.87 -4.48 37.85
CA LYS A 15 4.36 -5.83 38.15
C LYS A 15 3.26 -6.79 38.61
N ARG A 16 2.17 -6.28 39.19
CA ARG A 16 0.99 -7.11 39.56
C ARG A 16 0.14 -7.48 38.34
N LEU A 17 0.23 -6.72 37.24
CA LEU A 17 -0.53 -6.96 36.01
C LEU A 17 0.22 -7.84 35.00
N SER A 18 1.57 -7.80 35.02
CA SER A 18 2.43 -8.60 34.15
C SER A 18 3.81 -8.76 34.76
N ASP A 19 4.31 -10.02 34.81
CA ASP A 19 5.68 -10.32 35.23
C ASP A 19 6.69 -10.14 34.08
N ALA A 20 6.22 -9.96 32.85
CA ALA A 20 7.07 -9.74 31.69
C ALA A 20 7.40 -8.25 31.52
N PRO A 21 8.69 -7.86 31.36
CA PRO A 21 9.04 -6.51 31.01
C PRO A 21 8.45 -6.18 29.63
N VAL A 22 7.61 -5.15 29.57
CA VAL A 22 7.16 -4.59 28.30
C VAL A 22 8.31 -3.69 27.82
N GLU A 23 9.02 -4.11 26.79
CA GLU A 23 9.95 -3.23 26.10
C GLU A 23 9.17 -2.15 25.37
N PHE A 24 9.19 -0.95 25.92
CA PHE A 24 8.61 0.22 25.29
C PHE A 24 9.71 0.91 24.47
N ASP A 25 9.60 0.84 23.15
CA ASP A 25 10.53 1.53 22.27
C ASP A 25 10.14 3.01 22.14
N TRP A 26 10.78 3.84 22.93
CA TRP A 26 10.64 5.31 22.91
C TRP A 26 11.00 5.91 21.54
N VAL A 27 11.92 5.30 20.83
CA VAL A 27 12.40 5.79 19.54
C VAL A 27 11.31 5.60 18.48
N ALA A 28 10.58 4.50 18.51
CA ALA A 28 9.46 4.26 17.59
C ALA A 28 8.26 5.18 17.90
N ALA A 29 7.96 5.42 19.18
CA ALA A 29 6.84 6.29 19.59
C ALA A 29 7.12 7.79 19.39
N ALA A 30 8.38 8.21 19.53
CA ALA A 30 8.78 9.62 19.40
C ALA A 30 8.93 10.11 17.94
N GLN A 31 8.75 9.23 16.94
CA GLN A 31 8.97 9.53 15.51
C GLN A 31 7.68 9.65 14.71
N LEU A 32 6.51 9.71 15.34
CA LEU A 32 5.27 9.95 14.63
C LEU A 32 5.12 11.44 14.36
N ASP A 33 4.95 11.80 13.10
CA ASP A 33 4.52 13.13 12.75
C ASP A 33 3.12 13.38 13.35
N PRO A 34 2.83 14.58 13.87
CA PRO A 34 1.51 14.90 14.40
C PRO A 34 0.36 14.57 13.44
N ILE A 35 0.58 14.74 12.16
CA ILE A 35 -0.40 14.41 11.11
C ILE A 35 -0.71 12.92 11.04
N ASP A 36 0.25 12.03 11.32
CA ASP A 36 -0.01 10.58 11.30
C ASP A 36 -0.95 10.18 12.45
N ILE A 37 -0.88 10.87 13.58
CA ILE A 37 -1.81 10.69 14.71
C ILE A 37 -3.21 11.19 14.33
N GLU A 38 -3.31 12.40 13.77
CA GLU A 38 -4.58 12.97 13.31
C GLU A 38 -5.26 12.06 12.27
N LEU A 39 -4.49 11.50 11.34
CA LEU A 39 -5.02 10.59 10.32
C LEU A 39 -5.46 9.24 10.88
N LEU A 40 -4.86 8.75 11.97
CA LEU A 40 -5.32 7.53 12.64
C LEU A 40 -6.68 7.73 13.32
N GLU A 41 -6.88 8.89 13.97
CA GLU A 41 -8.12 9.25 14.64
C GLU A 41 -9.23 9.67 13.66
N GLY A 42 -8.85 10.13 12.49
CA GLY A 42 -9.73 10.67 11.45
C GLY A 42 -9.75 12.20 11.43
N ARG A 43 -9.21 12.78 10.37
CA ARG A 43 -9.16 14.23 10.15
C ARG A 43 -10.30 14.70 9.28
N GLU A 44 -11.03 15.74 9.71
CA GLU A 44 -12.06 16.37 8.89
C GLU A 44 -11.43 17.18 7.74
N VAL A 45 -11.94 16.99 6.54
CA VAL A 45 -11.44 17.65 5.33
C VAL A 45 -12.58 18.09 4.41
N ARG A 46 -12.30 19.08 3.57
CA ARG A 46 -13.15 19.37 2.38
C ARG A 46 -12.64 18.58 1.20
N LEU A 47 -13.51 18.17 0.30
CA LEU A 47 -13.13 17.42 -0.92
C LEU A 47 -12.13 18.17 -1.82
N GLU A 48 -12.11 19.51 -1.71
CA GLU A 48 -11.23 20.39 -2.47
C GLU A 48 -9.80 20.41 -1.93
N ASP A 49 -9.63 20.05 -0.64
CA ASP A 49 -8.35 20.06 0.06
C ASP A 49 -7.62 18.70 -0.04
N LEU A 50 -8.19 17.73 -0.76
CA LEU A 50 -7.58 16.43 -0.98
C LEU A 50 -6.63 16.45 -2.18
N ASP A 51 -5.42 16.02 -1.94
CA ASP A 51 -4.47 15.75 -3.00
C ASP A 51 -4.79 14.42 -3.72
N VAL A 52 -4.40 14.35 -4.99
CA VAL A 52 -4.53 13.15 -5.80
C VAL A 52 -3.18 12.77 -6.39
N ILE A 53 -2.68 11.59 -6.01
CA ILE A 53 -1.43 11.04 -6.52
C ILE A 53 -1.76 9.77 -7.32
N ASN A 54 -1.51 9.76 -8.63
CA ASN A 54 -1.79 8.62 -9.52
C ASN A 54 -3.26 8.12 -9.47
N GLY A 55 -4.20 9.02 -9.20
CA GLY A 55 -5.62 8.70 -9.04
C GLY A 55 -6.01 8.25 -7.63
N LEU A 56 -5.06 8.14 -6.71
CA LEU A 56 -5.25 7.76 -5.30
C LEU A 56 -5.44 9.00 -4.43
N LEU A 57 -6.19 8.87 -3.33
CA LEU A 57 -6.35 9.95 -2.37
C LEU A 57 -5.12 10.11 -1.48
N SER A 58 -4.72 11.36 -1.25
CA SER A 58 -3.55 11.72 -0.45
C SER A 58 -3.82 12.93 0.44
N VAL A 59 -3.10 13.00 1.56
CA VAL A 59 -2.98 14.19 2.41
C VAL A 59 -1.51 14.33 2.79
N ASP A 60 -0.90 15.45 2.44
CA ASP A 60 0.50 15.75 2.73
C ASP A 60 1.46 14.59 2.35
N GLY A 61 1.25 13.99 1.17
CA GLY A 61 2.07 12.89 0.64
C GLY A 61 1.83 11.52 1.31
N ARG A 62 0.80 11.39 2.13
CA ARG A 62 0.37 10.14 2.78
C ARG A 62 -0.85 9.55 2.10
N GLN A 63 -0.86 8.25 1.91
CA GLN A 63 -2.02 7.54 1.41
C GLN A 63 -3.15 7.57 2.45
N VAL A 64 -4.35 7.95 2.01
CA VAL A 64 -5.52 8.03 2.87
C VAL A 64 -6.74 7.40 2.21
N LEU A 65 -7.72 7.09 3.01
CA LEU A 65 -9.09 6.81 2.56
C LEU A 65 -10.03 7.89 3.09
N LEU A 66 -11.13 8.11 2.37
CA LEU A 66 -12.16 9.10 2.68
C LEU A 66 -13.47 8.40 2.99
N TYR A 67 -14.13 8.77 4.09
CA TYR A 67 -15.46 8.28 4.40
C TYR A 67 -16.36 9.39 4.97
N ILE A 68 -17.65 9.11 5.02
CA ILE A 68 -18.65 10.00 5.57
C ILE A 68 -19.19 9.33 6.85
N PRO A 69 -18.96 9.92 8.04
CA PRO A 69 -19.43 9.32 9.29
C PRO A 69 -20.97 9.32 9.38
N ASP A 70 -21.62 10.39 8.92
CA ASP A 70 -23.08 10.53 9.00
C ASP A 70 -23.78 9.59 8.02
N GLN A 71 -24.53 8.64 8.53
CA GLN A 71 -25.24 7.63 7.72
C GLN A 71 -26.69 8.02 7.47
N PHE A 72 -27.24 7.66 6.29
CA PHE A 72 -28.67 7.81 6.00
C PHE A 72 -29.49 6.65 6.54
N SER A 73 -28.93 5.45 6.48
CA SER A 73 -29.54 4.26 7.07
C SER A 73 -29.34 4.26 8.58
N PRO A 74 -30.23 3.63 9.36
CA PRO A 74 -30.01 3.46 10.78
C PRO A 74 -28.67 2.81 11.08
N VAL A 75 -27.91 3.40 12.02
CA VAL A 75 -26.52 2.97 12.27
C VAL A 75 -26.39 1.53 12.76
N ASP A 76 -27.34 1.05 13.55
CA ASP A 76 -27.45 -0.36 13.98
C ASP A 76 -27.70 -1.31 12.79
N VAL A 77 -28.44 -0.86 11.77
CA VAL A 77 -28.63 -1.62 10.52
C VAL A 77 -27.34 -1.64 9.70
N VAL A 78 -26.61 -0.52 9.63
CA VAL A 78 -25.32 -0.45 8.95
C VAL A 78 -24.30 -1.36 9.62
N GLN A 79 -24.25 -1.36 10.95
CA GLN A 79 -23.35 -2.24 11.71
C GLN A 79 -23.64 -3.73 11.44
N ALA A 80 -24.91 -4.12 11.37
CA ALA A 80 -25.32 -5.49 11.07
C ALA A 80 -25.15 -5.86 9.58
N SER A 81 -25.24 -4.87 8.69
CA SER A 81 -25.21 -5.04 7.22
C SER A 81 -24.45 -3.88 6.56
N PRO A 82 -23.12 -3.94 6.46
CA PRO A 82 -22.29 -2.85 5.91
C PRO A 82 -22.63 -2.44 4.48
N ASP A 83 -23.30 -3.29 3.72
CA ASP A 83 -23.81 -2.98 2.38
C ASP A 83 -24.91 -1.91 2.36
N LYS A 84 -25.52 -1.61 3.49
CA LYS A 84 -26.53 -0.56 3.69
C LYS A 84 -25.92 0.80 4.01
N GLY A 85 -24.64 0.85 4.40
CA GLY A 85 -23.91 2.07 4.75
C GLY A 85 -23.39 2.82 3.52
N LYS A 86 -22.99 4.08 3.74
CA LYS A 86 -22.18 4.84 2.77
C LYS A 86 -20.86 4.14 2.53
N ARG A 87 -20.32 4.30 1.32
CA ARG A 87 -19.05 3.69 0.93
C ARG A 87 -17.89 4.59 1.29
N PHE A 88 -16.74 3.99 1.65
CA PHE A 88 -15.51 4.75 1.71
C PHE A 88 -14.81 4.79 0.35
N HIS A 89 -13.97 5.79 0.14
CA HIS A 89 -13.24 6.03 -1.09
C HIS A 89 -11.74 5.95 -0.85
N VAL A 90 -11.01 5.40 -1.81
CA VAL A 90 -9.55 5.23 -1.80
C VAL A 90 -8.90 5.86 -3.03
N ALA A 91 -9.71 6.34 -3.97
CA ALA A 91 -9.28 6.93 -5.24
C ALA A 91 -10.19 8.09 -5.64
N ASP A 92 -9.67 9.01 -6.44
CA ASP A 92 -10.44 10.11 -7.03
C ASP A 92 -11.34 9.58 -8.15
N CYS A 93 -12.44 8.99 -7.75
CA CYS A 93 -13.38 8.29 -8.60
C CYS A 93 -14.53 9.18 -9.07
N LYS A 94 -15.30 8.69 -10.05
CA LYS A 94 -16.50 9.37 -10.58
C LYS A 94 -17.46 9.81 -9.48
N THR A 95 -17.66 9.02 -8.41
CA THR A 95 -18.55 9.41 -7.30
C THR A 95 -18.07 10.69 -6.61
N LEU A 96 -16.77 10.83 -6.35
CA LEU A 96 -16.23 12.05 -5.73
C LEU A 96 -16.31 13.25 -6.68
N ALA A 97 -16.08 13.03 -7.98
CA ALA A 97 -16.27 14.08 -8.99
C ALA A 97 -17.73 14.58 -9.02
N ASP A 98 -18.70 13.66 -8.99
CA ASP A 98 -20.14 14.00 -8.95
C ASP A 98 -20.51 14.72 -7.63
N MET A 99 -19.88 14.36 -6.51
CA MET A 99 -20.11 15.03 -5.21
C MET A 99 -19.58 16.47 -5.23
N ARG A 100 -18.36 16.69 -5.77
CA ARG A 100 -17.80 18.05 -5.96
C ARG A 100 -18.69 18.89 -6.86
N ALA A 101 -19.10 18.35 -8.01
CA ALA A 101 -19.96 19.07 -8.97
C ALA A 101 -21.32 19.46 -8.39
N LYS A 102 -21.85 18.69 -7.44
CA LYS A 102 -23.14 18.97 -6.77
C LYS A 102 -23.00 19.87 -5.55
N GLY A 103 -21.79 20.29 -5.19
CA GLY A 103 -21.52 21.13 -4.02
C GLY A 103 -22.10 20.54 -2.72
N ARG A 104 -22.00 19.24 -2.54
CA ARG A 104 -22.52 18.59 -1.33
C ARG A 104 -21.66 18.92 -0.13
N PHE A 105 -22.29 19.47 0.89
CA PHE A 105 -21.67 19.82 2.18
C PHE A 105 -21.89 18.68 3.18
N GLU A 106 -21.28 17.54 2.94
CA GLU A 106 -21.25 16.44 3.90
C GLU A 106 -19.95 16.53 4.72
N ARG A 107 -19.98 16.03 5.94
CA ARG A 107 -18.77 15.89 6.76
C ARG A 107 -17.93 14.75 6.21
N TYR A 108 -16.74 15.07 5.71
CA TYR A 108 -15.81 14.11 5.18
C TYR A 108 -14.65 13.91 6.16
N LEU A 109 -14.33 12.66 6.48
CA LEU A 109 -13.17 12.30 7.26
C LEU A 109 -12.18 11.51 6.41
N VAL A 110 -10.91 11.87 6.52
CA VAL A 110 -9.80 11.09 5.98
C VAL A 110 -9.10 10.33 7.09
N THR A 111 -8.67 9.12 6.79
CA THR A 111 -7.91 8.31 7.74
C THR A 111 -6.93 7.40 6.99
N ASN A 112 -5.85 7.01 7.65
CA ASN A 112 -4.94 5.95 7.22
C ASN A 112 -5.07 4.67 8.05
N ASN A 113 -6.17 4.55 8.81
CA ASN A 113 -6.47 3.38 9.62
C ASN A 113 -6.71 2.14 8.76
N LEU A 114 -5.92 1.09 9.00
CA LEU A 114 -5.94 -0.14 8.23
C LEU A 114 -6.94 -1.18 8.74
N THR A 115 -7.62 -0.95 9.88
CA THR A 115 -8.52 -1.92 10.51
C THR A 115 -9.82 -2.14 9.73
N GLY A 116 -10.23 -1.17 8.90
CA GLY A 116 -11.52 -1.18 8.21
C GLY A 116 -12.72 -0.94 9.12
N ILE A 117 -12.48 -0.50 10.36
CA ILE A 117 -13.49 -0.09 11.32
C ILE A 117 -13.53 1.43 11.35
N PHE A 118 -14.73 1.97 11.18
CA PHE A 118 -15.00 3.40 11.07
C PHE A 118 -16.00 3.82 12.14
N SER A 119 -15.76 4.96 12.80
CA SER A 119 -16.78 5.59 13.63
C SER A 119 -17.84 6.21 12.74
N ILE A 120 -19.08 5.75 12.89
CA ILE A 120 -20.24 6.25 12.14
C ILE A 120 -21.29 6.82 13.08
N SER A 121 -22.02 7.82 12.59
CA SER A 121 -23.04 8.54 13.33
C SER A 121 -24.36 8.58 12.58
N GLY A 122 -25.46 8.70 13.30
CA GLY A 122 -26.80 8.82 12.72
C GLY A 122 -27.89 8.44 13.73
N LYS A 123 -29.07 8.13 13.22
CA LYS A 123 -30.15 7.59 14.05
C LYS A 123 -30.13 6.06 14.00
N ASN A 124 -30.43 5.42 15.11
CA ASN A 124 -30.66 3.99 15.13
C ASN A 124 -32.10 3.66 14.66
N SER A 125 -32.47 2.39 14.57
CA SER A 125 -33.80 1.91 14.15
C SER A 125 -34.96 2.41 15.03
N ARG A 126 -34.64 2.94 16.22
CA ARG A 126 -35.62 3.55 17.14
C ARG A 126 -35.70 5.06 16.98
N GLY A 127 -34.94 5.68 16.05
CA GLY A 127 -34.89 7.10 15.81
C GLY A 127 -34.03 7.89 16.80
N VAL A 128 -33.26 7.24 17.67
CA VAL A 128 -32.37 7.86 18.65
C VAL A 128 -31.00 8.12 17.99
N PRO A 129 -30.43 9.34 18.14
CA PRO A 129 -29.06 9.61 17.70
C PRO A 129 -28.07 8.68 18.42
N GLU A 130 -27.18 8.10 17.67
CA GLU A 130 -26.19 7.15 18.14
C GLU A 130 -24.90 7.25 17.31
N GLU A 131 -23.76 7.02 17.96
CA GLU A 131 -22.46 6.88 17.33
C GLU A 131 -21.90 5.51 17.70
N LEU A 132 -21.37 4.77 16.69
CA LEU A 132 -20.85 3.43 16.91
C LEU A 132 -19.80 3.09 15.84
N ASP A 133 -19.01 2.09 16.13
CA ASP A 133 -18.01 1.57 15.21
C ASP A 133 -18.61 0.49 14.29
N SER A 134 -18.33 0.63 13.00
CA SER A 134 -18.82 -0.29 11.98
C SER A 134 -17.82 -0.49 10.85
N ARG A 135 -17.90 -1.65 10.21
CA ARG A 135 -17.26 -1.85 8.90
C ARG A 135 -18.05 -1.13 7.83
N LEU A 136 -17.34 -0.54 6.86
CA LEU A 136 -17.91 -0.01 5.63
C LEU A 136 -17.32 -0.74 4.43
N LEU A 137 -17.98 -0.68 3.28
CA LEU A 137 -17.46 -1.25 2.04
C LEU A 137 -16.83 -0.17 1.17
N VAL A 138 -15.83 -0.56 0.40
CA VAL A 138 -15.17 0.33 -0.57
C VAL A 138 -16.13 0.74 -1.71
N CYS A 139 -15.94 1.92 -2.24
CA CYS A 139 -16.66 2.39 -3.43
C CYS A 139 -16.24 1.59 -4.68
N LYS A 140 -17.21 1.05 -5.42
CA LYS A 140 -16.96 0.29 -6.65
C LYS A 140 -16.28 1.13 -7.74
N ASN A 141 -16.64 2.40 -7.85
CA ASN A 141 -16.02 3.32 -8.81
C ASN A 141 -14.54 3.59 -8.48
N CYS A 142 -14.11 3.43 -7.22
CA CYS A 142 -12.67 3.46 -6.88
C CYS A 142 -11.94 2.24 -7.44
N LEU A 143 -12.52 1.07 -7.34
CA LEU A 143 -11.95 -0.16 -7.88
C LEU A 143 -11.89 -0.13 -9.41
N GLU A 144 -12.91 0.42 -10.05
CA GLU A 144 -12.95 0.63 -11.52
C GLU A 144 -11.89 1.63 -11.97
N LYS A 145 -11.76 2.78 -11.29
CA LYS A 145 -10.78 3.82 -11.63
C LYS A 145 -9.35 3.31 -11.69
N LEU A 146 -9.01 2.39 -10.79
CA LEU A 146 -7.66 1.81 -10.66
C LEU A 146 -7.53 0.44 -11.35
N ASN A 147 -8.62 -0.11 -11.88
CA ASN A 147 -8.71 -1.52 -12.28
C ASN A 147 -8.07 -2.46 -11.23
N TYR A 148 -8.35 -2.19 -9.94
CA TYR A 148 -7.77 -2.91 -8.82
C TYR A 148 -8.02 -4.42 -8.95
N GLN A 149 -6.95 -5.22 -8.91
CA GLN A 149 -7.02 -6.67 -9.11
C GLN A 149 -7.79 -7.09 -10.38
N ASN A 150 -7.69 -6.32 -11.44
CA ASN A 150 -8.41 -6.53 -12.71
C ASN A 150 -9.95 -6.39 -12.61
N TYR A 151 -10.44 -5.56 -11.68
CA TYR A 151 -11.87 -5.38 -11.38
C TYR A 151 -12.73 -5.07 -12.61
N CYS A 152 -12.21 -4.32 -13.58
CA CYS A 152 -12.95 -3.94 -14.78
C CYS A 152 -13.26 -5.11 -15.72
N HIS A 153 -12.40 -6.13 -15.71
CA HIS A 153 -12.42 -7.22 -16.71
C HIS A 153 -12.71 -8.58 -16.09
N ASP A 154 -12.74 -8.68 -14.75
CA ASP A 154 -13.02 -9.94 -14.06
C ASP A 154 -14.53 -10.18 -13.97
N SER A 155 -14.97 -11.35 -14.41
CA SER A 155 -16.36 -11.79 -14.26
C SER A 155 -16.77 -11.95 -12.77
N ALA A 156 -15.81 -12.25 -11.89
CA ALA A 156 -15.98 -12.41 -10.45
C ALA A 156 -15.73 -11.12 -9.66
N ARG A 157 -15.83 -9.92 -10.29
CA ARG A 157 -15.58 -8.62 -9.65
C ARG A 157 -16.33 -8.39 -8.33
N SER A 158 -17.48 -9.06 -8.13
CA SER A 158 -18.20 -9.03 -6.85
C SER A 158 -17.37 -9.62 -5.71
N HIS A 159 -16.58 -10.65 -5.99
CA HIS A 159 -15.70 -11.28 -5.02
C HIS A 159 -14.55 -10.34 -4.61
N ILE A 160 -13.96 -9.63 -5.57
CA ILE A 160 -12.91 -8.61 -5.32
C ILE A 160 -13.47 -7.52 -4.39
N TRP A 161 -14.70 -7.07 -4.63
CA TRP A 161 -15.34 -6.04 -3.84
C TRP A 161 -15.64 -6.47 -2.38
N HIS A 162 -16.17 -7.68 -2.19
CA HIS A 162 -16.50 -8.19 -0.85
C HIS A 162 -15.27 -8.60 -0.03
N ARG A 163 -14.17 -8.96 -0.69
CA ARG A 163 -12.88 -9.32 -0.05
C ARG A 163 -11.86 -8.18 -0.07
N PHE A 164 -12.32 -6.97 -0.28
CA PHE A 164 -11.42 -5.81 -0.25
C PHE A 164 -10.84 -5.63 1.16
N GLU A 165 -9.52 -5.58 1.23
CA GLU A 165 -8.75 -5.35 2.44
C GLU A 165 -7.95 -4.05 2.30
N ILE A 166 -8.17 -3.09 3.22
CA ILE A 166 -7.53 -1.76 3.17
C ILE A 166 -6.01 -1.90 3.24
N ALA A 167 -5.51 -2.75 4.13
CA ALA A 167 -4.09 -2.94 4.31
C ALA A 167 -3.41 -3.45 3.03
N ARG A 168 -3.99 -4.45 2.36
CA ARG A 168 -3.50 -4.95 1.07
C ARG A 168 -3.58 -3.90 -0.03
N PHE A 169 -4.61 -3.08 -0.02
CA PHE A 169 -4.73 -1.97 -0.95
C PHE A 169 -3.63 -0.93 -0.73
N PHE A 170 -3.37 -0.54 0.52
CA PHE A 170 -2.29 0.40 0.86
C PHE A 170 -0.92 -0.16 0.51
N GLU A 171 -0.68 -1.44 0.76
CA GLU A 171 0.54 -2.14 0.34
C GLU A 171 0.72 -2.10 -1.18
N THR A 172 -0.33 -2.41 -1.94
CA THR A 172 -0.30 -2.42 -3.41
C THR A 172 0.19 -1.09 -3.98
N TYR A 173 -0.26 0.01 -3.40
CA TYR A 173 0.04 1.36 -3.90
C TYR A 173 1.07 2.13 -3.05
N SER A 174 1.75 1.47 -2.12
CA SER A 174 2.72 2.11 -1.22
C SER A 174 3.83 2.87 -1.95
N THR A 175 4.26 2.38 -3.10
CA THR A 175 5.31 2.97 -3.94
C THR A 175 4.92 4.29 -4.61
N SER A 176 3.65 4.65 -4.61
CA SER A 176 3.17 5.95 -5.07
C SER A 176 3.34 7.07 -4.04
N PHE A 177 3.69 6.74 -2.78
CA PHE A 177 3.71 7.69 -1.67
C PHE A 177 5.07 7.83 -1.04
N THR A 178 5.40 9.06 -0.60
CA THR A 178 6.64 9.36 0.10
C THR A 178 6.63 8.83 1.53
N TYR A 179 5.47 8.90 2.19
CA TYR A 179 5.31 8.48 3.57
C TYR A 179 4.44 7.23 3.63
N LEU A 180 5.02 6.17 4.21
CA LEU A 180 4.32 4.90 4.36
C LEU A 180 3.51 4.88 5.66
N PRO A 181 2.32 4.22 5.69
CA PRO A 181 1.59 4.02 6.92
C PRO A 181 2.45 3.25 7.92
N ARG A 182 2.56 3.75 9.13
CA ARG A 182 3.23 3.04 10.22
C ARG A 182 2.20 2.17 10.93
N ASN A 183 2.44 0.87 10.96
CA ASN A 183 1.61 -0.06 11.74
C ASN A 183 1.78 0.20 13.23
N LEU A 184 0.95 1.07 13.78
CA LEU A 184 0.82 1.27 15.21
C LEU A 184 -0.13 0.20 15.76
N GLY A 185 0.43 -0.88 16.30
CA GLY A 185 -0.28 -1.71 17.26
C GLY A 185 -0.77 -3.09 16.88
N GLN A 186 -0.36 -3.70 15.78
CA GLN A 186 -0.55 -5.16 15.60
C GLN A 186 0.79 -5.88 15.56
N ARG A 187 1.49 -5.95 16.70
CA ARG A 187 2.35 -7.10 16.97
C ARG A 187 1.42 -8.29 17.20
N ALA A 188 1.29 -9.16 16.22
CA ALA A 188 0.62 -10.45 16.41
C ALA A 188 1.28 -11.15 17.61
N ILE A 189 0.54 -11.26 18.70
CA ILE A 189 0.96 -12.01 19.89
C ILE A 189 1.13 -13.46 19.41
N GLY A 190 2.38 -13.98 19.40
CA GLY A 190 2.65 -15.41 19.17
C GLY A 190 3.50 -15.78 17.96
N ASN A 191 3.92 -14.84 17.09
CA ASN A 191 4.76 -15.16 15.92
C ASN A 191 6.04 -14.30 15.89
N ALA A 192 6.77 -14.27 17.01
CA ALA A 192 8.06 -13.56 17.10
C ALA A 192 9.18 -14.40 16.48
N TYR A 193 10.17 -13.73 15.92
CA TYR A 193 11.42 -14.39 15.49
C TYR A 193 12.17 -15.01 16.68
N THR A 194 12.98 -16.03 16.40
CA THR A 194 13.90 -16.62 17.40
C THR A 194 14.98 -15.61 17.81
N ALA A 195 15.58 -15.80 19.00
CA ALA A 195 16.61 -14.88 19.50
C ALA A 195 17.86 -14.82 18.59
N ASP A 196 18.16 -15.90 17.87
CA ASP A 196 19.27 -16.03 16.92
C ASP A 196 18.92 -15.61 15.48
N TRP A 197 17.73 -15.08 15.24
CA TRP A 197 17.27 -14.73 13.88
C TRP A 197 18.22 -13.82 13.11
N ALA A 198 18.85 -12.86 13.79
CA ALA A 198 19.81 -11.97 13.16
C ALA A 198 20.98 -12.72 12.53
N GLU A 199 21.51 -13.73 13.23
CA GLU A 199 22.61 -14.58 12.75
C GLU A 199 22.15 -15.52 11.64
N VAL A 200 21.00 -16.19 11.82
CA VAL A 200 20.41 -17.09 10.83
C VAL A 200 20.14 -16.36 9.51
N SER A 201 19.49 -15.20 9.57
CA SER A 201 19.18 -14.43 8.36
C SER A 201 20.43 -13.87 7.66
N ALA A 202 21.46 -13.49 8.42
CA ALA A 202 22.74 -13.06 7.87
C ALA A 202 23.48 -14.22 7.18
N ASP A 203 23.42 -15.41 7.75
CA ASP A 203 24.01 -16.60 7.18
C ASP A 203 23.33 -17.06 5.89
N VAL A 204 21.98 -17.04 5.85
CA VAL A 204 21.22 -17.34 4.64
C VAL A 204 21.60 -16.37 3.51
N ARG A 205 21.66 -15.06 3.78
CA ARG A 205 22.04 -14.05 2.78
C ARG A 205 23.47 -14.22 2.27
N ARG A 206 24.41 -14.62 3.13
CA ARG A 206 25.80 -14.93 2.72
C ARG A 206 25.86 -16.18 1.83
N ARG A 207 25.16 -17.24 2.21
CA ARG A 207 25.17 -18.52 1.46
C ARG A 207 24.57 -18.37 0.06
N CYS A 208 23.56 -17.54 -0.13
CA CYS A 208 22.99 -17.27 -1.46
C CYS A 208 23.80 -16.23 -2.27
N GLY A 209 24.94 -15.75 -1.75
CA GLY A 209 25.74 -14.71 -2.42
C GLY A 209 25.01 -13.39 -2.60
N PHE A 210 24.09 -13.07 -1.68
CA PHE A 210 23.23 -11.88 -1.71
C PHE A 210 22.31 -11.76 -2.95
N LYS A 211 21.97 -12.88 -3.58
CA LYS A 211 21.04 -12.93 -4.72
C LYS A 211 19.63 -13.24 -4.27
N CYS A 212 18.67 -12.59 -4.94
CA CYS A 212 17.26 -12.89 -4.79
C CYS A 212 16.89 -14.22 -5.47
N ASP A 213 16.28 -15.14 -4.75
CA ASP A 213 15.85 -16.44 -5.28
C ASP A 213 14.57 -16.36 -6.16
N GLY A 214 13.93 -15.19 -6.21
CA GLY A 214 12.76 -14.95 -7.04
C GLY A 214 13.09 -14.37 -8.42
N CYS A 215 13.91 -13.33 -8.49
CA CYS A 215 14.27 -12.66 -9.74
C CYS A 215 15.76 -12.65 -10.05
N GLU A 216 16.57 -13.39 -9.28
CA GLU A 216 18.03 -13.53 -9.44
C GLU A 216 18.85 -12.23 -9.28
N LEU A 217 18.21 -11.14 -8.85
CA LEU A 217 18.83 -9.82 -8.63
C LEU A 217 19.96 -9.94 -7.59
N ASP A 218 21.17 -9.53 -7.96
CA ASP A 218 22.31 -9.38 -7.06
C ASP A 218 22.18 -8.08 -6.25
N LEU A 219 22.13 -8.24 -4.91
CA LEU A 219 21.98 -7.16 -3.94
C LEU A 219 23.19 -7.06 -3.00
N SER A 220 24.38 -7.53 -3.42
CA SER A 220 25.61 -7.50 -2.61
C SER A 220 25.94 -6.09 -2.10
N GLU A 221 25.70 -5.04 -2.93
CA GLU A 221 25.89 -3.63 -2.60
C GLU A 221 24.67 -3.01 -1.87
N HIS A 222 23.49 -3.65 -1.93
CA HIS A 222 22.23 -3.17 -1.38
C HIS A 222 21.56 -4.19 -0.46
N ARG A 223 22.34 -4.77 0.46
CA ARG A 223 21.97 -5.92 1.32
C ARG A 223 20.72 -5.71 2.17
N HIS A 224 20.38 -4.47 2.49
CA HIS A 224 19.16 -4.11 3.24
C HIS A 224 17.88 -4.42 2.46
N LEU A 225 17.95 -4.50 1.12
CA LEU A 225 16.83 -4.85 0.26
C LEU A 225 16.68 -6.37 0.05
N LEU A 226 17.59 -7.19 0.58
CA LEU A 226 17.47 -8.65 0.56
C LEU A 226 16.93 -9.14 1.91
N HIS A 227 15.73 -9.66 1.89
CA HIS A 227 15.02 -10.22 3.04
C HIS A 227 15.14 -11.75 3.06
N VAL A 228 14.88 -12.36 4.20
CA VAL A 228 14.74 -13.83 4.30
C VAL A 228 13.30 -14.14 4.67
N HIS A 229 12.63 -14.85 3.78
CA HIS A 229 11.22 -15.23 3.87
C HIS A 229 11.07 -16.62 4.50
N HIS A 230 10.10 -16.78 5.41
CA HIS A 230 9.66 -18.08 5.91
C HIS A 230 8.53 -18.61 5.04
N ILE A 231 8.78 -19.63 4.23
CA ILE A 231 7.84 -20.16 3.22
C ILE A 231 6.50 -20.59 3.86
N ASN A 232 6.56 -21.21 5.03
CA ASN A 232 5.36 -21.68 5.76
C ASN A 232 4.74 -20.61 6.67
N GLY A 233 5.27 -19.37 6.70
CA GLY A 233 4.80 -18.27 7.54
C GLY A 233 5.15 -18.40 9.05
N VAL A 234 5.81 -19.46 9.48
CA VAL A 234 6.19 -19.69 10.88
C VAL A 234 7.57 -19.11 11.16
N LYS A 235 7.62 -17.95 11.81
CA LYS A 235 8.87 -17.19 12.08
C LYS A 235 9.86 -17.88 13.02
N GLN A 236 9.47 -18.96 13.65
CA GLN A 236 10.33 -19.78 14.53
C GLN A 236 10.94 -20.99 13.82
N ASP A 237 10.45 -21.34 12.64
CA ASP A 237 10.98 -22.46 11.84
C ASP A 237 12.12 -21.99 10.95
N ASN A 238 13.32 -22.01 11.48
CA ASN A 238 14.56 -21.62 10.80
C ASN A 238 15.21 -22.78 10.02
N SER A 239 14.47 -23.85 9.71
CA SER A 239 14.99 -24.90 8.85
C SER A 239 15.37 -24.36 7.47
N SER A 240 16.49 -24.81 6.91
CA SER A 240 17.02 -24.29 5.64
C SER A 240 16.05 -24.48 4.46
N ALA A 241 15.19 -25.49 4.51
CA ALA A 241 14.16 -25.74 3.49
C ALA A 241 12.99 -24.75 3.57
N ASN A 242 12.82 -24.06 4.71
CA ASN A 242 11.77 -23.08 4.96
C ASN A 242 12.21 -21.62 4.73
N LEU A 243 13.52 -21.38 4.54
CA LEU A 243 14.09 -20.04 4.42
C LEU A 243 14.44 -19.71 2.96
N ARG A 244 13.88 -18.63 2.44
CA ARG A 244 14.07 -18.19 1.06
C ARG A 244 14.56 -16.72 1.02
N PRO A 245 15.76 -16.44 0.45
CA PRO A 245 16.23 -15.07 0.29
C PRO A 245 15.51 -14.39 -0.89
N LEU A 246 14.81 -13.30 -0.63
CA LEU A 246 14.03 -12.56 -1.63
C LEU A 246 14.32 -11.07 -1.53
N CYS A 247 14.40 -10.37 -2.67
CA CYS A 247 14.39 -8.92 -2.64
C CYS A 247 13.06 -8.41 -2.07
N ALA A 248 13.04 -7.18 -1.58
CA ALA A 248 11.86 -6.61 -0.94
C ALA A 248 10.59 -6.73 -1.81
N ASP A 249 10.71 -6.50 -3.13
CA ASP A 249 9.58 -6.62 -4.06
C ASP A 249 9.10 -8.07 -4.27
N CYS A 250 10.01 -9.02 -4.51
CA CYS A 250 9.65 -10.43 -4.60
C CYS A 250 9.06 -10.95 -3.28
N HIS A 251 9.55 -10.45 -2.14
CA HIS A 251 9.11 -10.83 -0.81
C HIS A 251 7.67 -10.41 -0.54
N ARG A 252 7.29 -9.14 -0.82
CA ARG A 252 5.91 -8.65 -0.64
C ARG A 252 4.88 -9.34 -1.54
N LYS A 253 5.32 -9.98 -2.63
CA LYS A 253 4.46 -10.73 -3.55
C LYS A 253 4.21 -12.18 -3.11
N GLN A 254 4.88 -12.65 -2.03
CA GLN A 254 4.66 -14.01 -1.54
C GLN A 254 3.31 -14.15 -0.82
N PRO A 255 2.67 -15.34 -0.88
CA PRO A 255 1.50 -15.65 -0.07
C PRO A 255 1.80 -15.51 1.42
N LEU A 256 0.80 -15.18 2.23
CA LEU A 256 0.89 -15.02 3.69
C LEU A 256 1.80 -13.86 4.16
N HIS A 257 2.26 -13.01 3.24
CA HIS A 257 2.93 -11.76 3.60
C HIS A 257 1.88 -10.67 3.82
N GLU A 258 1.51 -10.48 5.09
CA GLU A 258 0.61 -9.42 5.49
C GLU A 258 1.43 -8.14 5.75
N HIS A 259 1.11 -7.09 4.99
CA HIS A 259 1.48 -5.69 5.30
C HIS A 259 2.97 -5.34 5.16
N MET A 260 3.59 -5.75 4.06
CA MET A 260 4.93 -5.32 3.73
C MET A 260 4.90 -4.12 2.77
N PHE A 261 5.18 -2.95 3.32
CA PHE A 261 5.30 -1.72 2.54
C PHE A 261 6.72 -1.56 1.98
N ILE A 262 6.81 -1.11 0.73
CA ILE A 262 8.07 -0.75 0.09
C ILE A 262 7.99 0.73 -0.27
N SER A 263 9.06 1.47 0.02
CA SER A 263 9.14 2.87 -0.36
C SER A 263 9.29 3.03 -1.88
N MET A 264 8.84 4.16 -2.40
CA MET A 264 9.06 4.52 -3.81
C MET A 264 10.55 4.46 -4.18
N THR A 265 11.42 4.99 -3.32
CA THR A 265 12.87 5.02 -3.54
C THR A 265 13.46 3.62 -3.64
N ASP A 266 13.07 2.71 -2.75
CA ASP A 266 13.55 1.33 -2.76
C ASP A 266 13.05 0.57 -4.00
N MET A 267 11.80 0.78 -4.40
CA MET A 267 11.25 0.14 -5.59
C MET A 267 11.93 0.64 -6.86
N GLN A 268 12.16 1.94 -6.99
CA GLN A 268 12.90 2.52 -8.11
C GLN A 268 14.33 1.98 -8.18
N LEU A 269 15.01 1.84 -7.03
CA LEU A 269 16.33 1.24 -6.96
C LEU A 269 16.30 -0.22 -7.43
N LEU A 270 15.36 -1.03 -6.94
CA LEU A 270 15.22 -2.43 -7.39
C LEU A 270 14.98 -2.53 -8.89
N THR A 271 14.11 -1.69 -9.43
CA THR A 271 13.80 -1.65 -10.87
C THR A 271 15.02 -1.25 -11.70
N ARG A 272 15.77 -0.25 -11.26
CA ARG A 272 17.03 0.16 -11.90
C ARG A 272 18.07 -0.95 -11.90
N LEU A 273 18.30 -1.59 -10.75
CA LEU A 273 19.26 -2.68 -10.60
C LEU A 273 18.90 -3.88 -11.48
N ARG A 274 17.60 -4.22 -11.61
CA ARG A 274 17.13 -5.26 -12.53
C ARG A 274 17.50 -4.94 -13.98
N ARG A 275 17.25 -3.71 -14.42
CA ARG A 275 17.63 -3.25 -15.77
C ARG A 275 19.15 -3.31 -15.98
N GLU A 276 19.94 -2.83 -15.03
CA GLU A 276 21.42 -2.84 -15.11
C GLU A 276 21.99 -4.26 -15.15
N GLN A 277 21.32 -5.21 -14.52
CA GLN A 277 21.69 -6.62 -14.52
C GLN A 277 21.00 -7.44 -15.63
N ASN A 278 20.31 -6.77 -16.58
CA ASN A 278 19.60 -7.37 -17.71
C ASN A 278 18.53 -8.39 -17.29
N ILE A 279 17.86 -8.17 -16.17
CA ILE A 279 16.70 -8.92 -15.75
C ILE A 279 15.48 -8.33 -16.46
N THR A 280 15.04 -8.97 -17.53
CA THR A 280 13.96 -8.54 -18.42
C THR A 280 12.77 -9.50 -18.35
N ALA A 281 11.64 -9.06 -18.89
CA ALA A 281 10.42 -9.85 -19.01
C ALA A 281 10.11 -10.13 -20.49
N ASP A 282 9.96 -11.39 -20.85
CA ASP A 282 9.68 -11.81 -22.22
C ASP A 282 8.17 -12.07 -22.47
N ASP A 283 7.40 -12.21 -21.40
CA ASP A 283 5.97 -12.46 -21.47
C ASP A 283 5.19 -11.69 -20.38
N TRP A 284 3.86 -11.70 -20.50
CA TRP A 284 2.98 -11.01 -19.56
C TRP A 284 3.03 -11.55 -18.12
N ALA A 285 3.38 -12.81 -17.90
CA ALA A 285 3.52 -13.37 -16.56
C ALA A 285 4.75 -12.80 -15.89
N GLN A 286 5.88 -12.79 -16.58
CA GLN A 286 7.13 -12.20 -16.09
C GLN A 286 7.01 -10.69 -15.90
N VAL A 287 6.29 -9.98 -16.79
CA VAL A 287 5.99 -8.54 -16.60
C VAL A 287 5.30 -8.32 -15.25
N LEU A 288 4.27 -9.10 -14.92
CA LEU A 288 3.56 -8.95 -13.64
C LEU A 288 4.42 -9.38 -12.44
N GLU A 289 5.35 -10.32 -12.63
CA GLU A 289 6.30 -10.68 -11.57
C GLU A 289 7.31 -9.57 -11.28
N LEU A 290 7.83 -8.90 -12.31
CA LEU A 290 8.88 -7.87 -12.16
C LEU A 290 8.30 -6.48 -11.91
N ALA A 291 7.12 -6.16 -12.45
CA ALA A 291 6.51 -4.84 -12.33
C ALA A 291 6.05 -4.55 -10.89
N ASP A 292 6.06 -3.28 -10.54
CA ASP A 292 5.47 -2.79 -9.29
C ASP A 292 3.98 -3.12 -9.20
N LEU A 293 3.50 -3.50 -8.02
CA LEU A 293 2.07 -3.81 -7.79
C LEU A 293 1.14 -2.64 -8.15
N SER A 294 1.61 -1.40 -7.98
CA SER A 294 0.81 -0.19 -8.25
C SER A 294 0.45 -0.01 -9.73
N VAL A 295 1.25 -0.59 -10.65
CA VAL A 295 0.96 -0.52 -12.09
C VAL A 295 0.19 -1.74 -12.62
N HIS A 296 -0.05 -2.78 -11.81
CA HIS A 296 -0.71 -4.01 -12.26
C HIS A 296 -2.10 -3.77 -12.84
N GLY A 297 -2.90 -2.85 -12.28
CA GLY A 297 -4.21 -2.49 -12.82
C GLY A 297 -4.13 -1.98 -14.26
N ALA A 298 -3.15 -1.10 -14.54
CA ALA A 298 -2.91 -0.58 -15.87
C ALA A 298 -2.34 -1.64 -16.83
N LEU A 299 -1.45 -2.51 -16.36
CA LEU A 299 -0.91 -3.63 -17.14
C LEU A 299 -1.99 -4.62 -17.56
N MET A 300 -2.87 -5.02 -16.64
CA MET A 300 -3.99 -5.91 -16.93
C MET A 300 -4.96 -5.28 -17.93
N HIS A 301 -5.18 -3.95 -17.81
CA HIS A 301 -5.97 -3.20 -18.77
C HIS A 301 -5.30 -3.16 -20.15
N ALA A 302 -4.00 -2.86 -20.22
CA ALA A 302 -3.23 -2.87 -21.47
C ALA A 302 -3.29 -4.23 -22.18
N ARG A 303 -3.09 -5.32 -21.42
CA ARG A 303 -3.21 -6.68 -21.94
C ARG A 303 -4.60 -6.97 -22.52
N HIS A 304 -5.66 -6.54 -21.80
CA HIS A 304 -7.05 -6.69 -22.27
C HIS A 304 -7.32 -5.89 -23.55
N LYS A 305 -6.69 -4.72 -23.69
CA LYS A 305 -6.79 -3.89 -24.91
C LYS A 305 -5.87 -4.35 -26.05
N GLY A 306 -5.16 -5.47 -25.91
CA GLY A 306 -4.31 -6.04 -26.94
C GLY A 306 -2.96 -5.32 -27.13
N PHE A 307 -2.47 -4.64 -26.13
CA PHE A 307 -1.11 -4.11 -26.15
C PHE A 307 -0.09 -5.27 -26.17
N GLU A 308 1.04 -5.04 -26.81
CA GLU A 308 2.19 -5.94 -26.76
C GLU A 308 2.78 -6.02 -25.35
N VAL A 309 3.63 -7.02 -25.10
CA VAL A 309 4.40 -7.13 -23.86
C VAL A 309 5.27 -5.89 -23.69
N PRO A 310 5.17 -5.15 -22.58
CA PRO A 310 5.96 -3.94 -22.37
C PRO A 310 7.32 -4.26 -21.76
N GLU A 311 8.22 -3.28 -21.78
CA GLU A 311 9.42 -3.29 -20.99
C GLU A 311 9.14 -2.81 -19.55
N VAL A 312 9.70 -3.49 -18.57
CA VAL A 312 9.66 -3.12 -17.14
C VAL A 312 10.93 -2.36 -16.79
N GLY A 313 10.77 -1.19 -16.17
CA GLY A 313 11.93 -0.38 -15.74
C GLY A 313 12.67 0.28 -16.89
N TYR A 314 11.94 0.94 -17.78
CA TYR A 314 12.49 1.54 -18.99
C TYR A 314 13.18 2.89 -18.73
N GLY A 315 14.40 3.04 -19.24
CA GLY A 315 15.12 4.31 -19.24
C GLY A 315 14.80 5.15 -20.49
N VAL A 316 13.99 6.19 -20.32
CA VAL A 316 13.69 7.13 -21.41
C VAL A 316 14.94 7.99 -21.70
N MET A 317 15.43 7.91 -22.92
CA MET A 317 16.67 8.55 -23.33
C MET A 317 16.39 9.82 -24.15
N ASN A 318 17.29 10.81 -24.01
CA ASN A 318 17.35 11.96 -24.91
C ASN A 318 18.09 11.62 -26.23
N GLN A 319 18.18 12.59 -27.11
CA GLN A 319 18.89 12.46 -28.40
C GLN A 319 20.38 12.08 -28.26
N ASN A 320 21.00 12.38 -27.11
CA ASN A 320 22.37 12.04 -26.79
C ASN A 320 22.54 10.66 -26.13
N ARG A 321 21.50 9.84 -26.10
CA ARG A 321 21.44 8.52 -25.43
C ARG A 321 21.72 8.56 -23.92
N VAL A 322 21.40 9.66 -23.27
CA VAL A 322 21.45 9.79 -21.82
C VAL A 322 20.07 9.53 -21.29
N ILE A 323 19.94 8.67 -20.28
CA ILE A 323 18.68 8.42 -19.57
C ILE A 323 18.31 9.70 -18.82
N ILE A 324 17.17 10.28 -19.17
CA ILE A 324 16.64 11.52 -18.57
C ILE A 324 15.44 11.28 -17.69
N PHE A 325 14.83 10.09 -17.79
CA PHE A 325 13.71 9.67 -16.95
C PHE A 325 13.65 8.16 -16.87
N GLU A 326 13.21 7.62 -15.74
CA GLU A 326 13.00 6.18 -15.53
C GLU A 326 11.49 5.93 -15.35
N ALA A 327 10.90 5.19 -16.28
CA ALA A 327 9.50 4.80 -16.24
C ALA A 327 9.36 3.36 -15.70
N GLU A 328 8.31 3.09 -14.95
CA GLU A 328 8.03 1.74 -14.45
C GLU A 328 7.74 0.77 -15.61
N ILE A 329 7.02 1.23 -16.62
CA ILE A 329 6.59 0.44 -17.79
C ILE A 329 6.72 1.29 -19.05
N ALA A 330 7.15 0.69 -20.17
CA ALA A 330 7.15 1.38 -21.45
C ALA A 330 6.85 0.46 -22.65
N TRP A 331 6.22 1.04 -23.67
CA TRP A 331 6.09 0.52 -25.03
C TRP A 331 6.91 1.44 -25.94
N GLU A 332 8.18 1.13 -26.15
CA GLU A 332 9.13 1.98 -26.86
C GLU A 332 8.62 2.37 -28.24
N PHE A 333 8.17 1.41 -29.05
CA PHE A 333 7.67 1.66 -30.40
C PHE A 333 6.43 2.56 -30.46
N LYS A 334 5.61 2.55 -29.39
CA LYS A 334 4.43 3.41 -29.27
C LYS A 334 4.74 4.76 -28.64
N ARG A 335 5.95 4.91 -28.09
CA ARG A 335 6.35 6.09 -27.29
C ARG A 335 5.37 6.36 -26.15
N ILE A 336 4.86 5.32 -25.53
CA ILE A 336 3.97 5.38 -24.37
C ILE A 336 4.68 4.77 -23.18
N ALA A 337 4.62 5.45 -22.05
CA ALA A 337 5.13 4.93 -20.78
C ALA A 337 4.12 5.14 -19.63
N ILE A 338 4.24 4.33 -18.60
CA ILE A 338 3.50 4.47 -17.35
C ILE A 338 4.52 4.78 -16.25
N SER A 339 4.24 5.80 -15.46
CA SER A 339 5.03 6.11 -14.28
C SER A 339 4.17 6.39 -13.06
N VAL A 340 4.66 5.96 -11.89
CA VAL A 340 4.08 6.29 -10.57
C VAL A 340 4.67 7.59 -10.00
N THR A 341 5.71 8.12 -10.63
CA THR A 341 6.29 9.42 -10.27
C THR A 341 5.85 10.49 -11.25
N GLN A 342 5.90 11.75 -10.79
CA GLN A 342 5.63 12.87 -11.68
C GLN A 342 6.71 12.92 -12.77
N ALA A 343 6.30 12.70 -14.01
CA ALA A 343 7.19 12.75 -15.15
C ALA A 343 7.32 14.17 -15.71
N PRO A 344 8.51 14.59 -16.17
CA PRO A 344 8.67 15.78 -16.98
C PRO A 344 8.02 15.58 -18.36
N GLU A 345 7.67 16.67 -19.04
CA GLU A 345 7.31 16.60 -20.46
C GLU A 345 8.54 16.21 -21.28
N ILE A 346 8.46 15.09 -21.99
CA ILE A 346 9.53 14.58 -22.84
C ILE A 346 9.03 14.54 -24.29
N GLU A 347 9.70 15.25 -25.17
CA GLU A 347 9.36 15.32 -26.58
C GLU A 347 9.26 13.91 -27.20
N GLY A 348 8.17 13.65 -27.89
CA GLY A 348 7.92 12.37 -28.55
C GLY A 348 7.46 11.23 -27.62
N TRP A 349 7.29 11.47 -26.33
CA TRP A 349 6.76 10.49 -25.37
C TRP A 349 5.43 10.91 -24.76
N THR A 350 4.56 9.96 -24.57
CA THR A 350 3.34 10.10 -23.74
C THR A 350 3.55 9.32 -22.45
N ILE A 351 3.85 10.03 -21.36
CA ILE A 351 4.03 9.42 -20.04
C ILE A 351 2.76 9.65 -19.22
N LEU A 352 2.16 8.60 -18.70
CA LEU A 352 0.87 8.61 -18.03
C LEU A 352 0.98 8.01 -16.63
N SER A 353 0.17 8.50 -15.69
CA SER A 353 -0.06 7.75 -14.46
C SER A 353 -0.84 6.45 -14.76
N PRO A 354 -0.79 5.44 -13.88
CA PRO A 354 -1.58 4.20 -14.07
C PRO A 354 -3.07 4.48 -14.29
N ALA A 355 -3.65 5.41 -13.53
CA ALA A 355 -5.07 5.77 -13.63
C ALA A 355 -5.40 6.53 -14.92
N ASP A 356 -4.49 7.41 -15.39
CA ASP A 356 -4.68 8.14 -16.65
C ASP A 356 -4.53 7.20 -17.86
N PHE A 357 -3.63 6.23 -17.78
CA PHE A 357 -3.50 5.18 -18.81
C PHE A 357 -4.82 4.41 -18.96
N ILE A 358 -5.39 3.92 -17.86
CA ILE A 358 -6.67 3.21 -17.88
C ILE A 358 -7.77 4.12 -18.48
N SER A 359 -7.85 5.37 -18.04
CA SER A 359 -8.88 6.31 -18.51
C SER A 359 -8.74 6.66 -20.00
N ARG A 360 -7.51 6.77 -20.50
CA ARG A 360 -7.22 7.14 -21.90
C ARG A 360 -7.54 6.04 -22.90
N PHE A 361 -7.36 4.78 -22.49
CA PHE A 361 -7.56 3.60 -23.36
C PHE A 361 -8.82 2.80 -23.01
N THR A 362 -9.80 3.44 -22.36
CA THR A 362 -11.11 2.84 -22.02
C THR A 362 -11.97 2.51 -23.22
#